data_bdc037b034c90cc4a639f85199a1dd11
#
_entry.id   bdc037b034c90cc4a639f85199a1dd11
#
_cell.length_a   1.000
_cell.length_b   1.000
_cell.length_c   1.000
_cell.angle_alpha   90.00
_cell.angle_beta   90.00
_cell.angle_gamma   90.00
#
_symmetry.space_group_name_H-M   'P 1'
#
loop_
_entity.id
_entity.type
_entity.pdbx_description
1 polymer ?
#
loop_
_entity_poly.entity_id
_entity_poly.type
_entity_poly.pdbx_seq_one_letter_code
_entity_poly.pdbx_strand_id
1 'polypeptide(L)'
;DMLTKSKLNLSEEKIVFVDTNFDHDIRIEMRGDIIDEKMRLSYFNDLRQFLLKLSNIFNKKVTICLHPTSDLNTYKKYLGIFEICKFQTSENIRQAFIVVFHQSTIITDAIFLKKKIISLKSNTLGEYNTDRIDFFQKKYGLFSYSLDEKKELNKDLLEAQLEKITRSYDRYIKEDLMSSDSIPGEDKIINTVKKEYFVNNT
;
A
#
# COMPACT_ATOMS: atom_id res chain seq x y z
N ASP A 1 15.40 19.88 3.21
CA ASP A 1 14.47 21.03 3.08
C ASP A 1 13.31 20.81 2.10
N MET A 2 12.81 19.57 2.01
CA MET A 2 11.60 19.23 1.24
C MET A 2 10.31 19.35 2.07
N LEU A 3 10.35 19.95 3.24
CA LEU A 3 9.20 20.18 4.12
C LEU A 3 8.71 21.61 4.12
N THR A 4 9.09 22.42 3.13
CA THR A 4 8.49 23.75 2.99
C THR A 4 7.04 23.59 2.57
N LYS A 5 6.17 24.00 3.50
CA LYS A 5 4.74 24.23 3.40
C LYS A 5 4.32 24.83 2.05
N SER A 6 4.28 24.03 0.96
CA SER A 6 3.37 24.36 -0.12
C SER A 6 1.97 24.18 0.46
N LYS A 7 1.16 25.22 0.48
CA LYS A 7 -0.28 25.15 0.67
C LYS A 7 -0.80 24.20 -0.42
N LEU A 8 -0.78 22.90 -0.11
CA LEU A 8 -1.45 21.91 -0.92
C LEU A 8 -2.92 22.33 -0.92
N ASN A 9 -3.38 22.77 -2.06
CA ASN A 9 -4.81 22.82 -2.33
C ASN A 9 -5.34 21.43 -1.96
N LEU A 10 -6.08 21.34 -0.87
CA LEU A 10 -6.79 20.15 -0.40
C LEU A 10 -7.95 19.80 -1.36
N SER A 11 -7.69 19.79 -2.68
CA SER A 11 -8.64 19.46 -3.70
C SER A 11 -8.67 17.96 -3.91
N GLU A 12 -9.79 17.37 -3.55
CA GLU A 12 -10.23 16.00 -3.86
C GLU A 12 -9.40 14.87 -3.21
N GLU A 13 -9.59 14.68 -1.91
CA GLU A 13 -9.21 13.42 -1.25
C GLU A 13 -9.81 12.22 -2.01
N LYS A 14 -8.98 11.27 -2.38
CA LYS A 14 -9.34 10.10 -3.19
C LYS A 14 -8.98 8.79 -2.50
N ILE A 15 -9.53 7.70 -2.99
CA ILE A 15 -9.10 6.35 -2.61
C ILE A 15 -7.97 5.96 -3.54
N VAL A 16 -6.83 5.56 -3.00
CA VAL A 16 -5.65 5.17 -3.78
C VAL A 16 -5.39 3.69 -3.60
N PHE A 17 -5.46 2.91 -4.67
CA PHE A 17 -4.99 1.54 -4.68
C PHE A 17 -3.56 1.48 -5.19
N VAL A 18 -2.67 0.91 -4.39
CA VAL A 18 -1.25 0.70 -4.73
C VAL A 18 -1.07 -0.74 -5.20
N ASP A 19 -0.75 -0.88 -6.46
CA ASP A 19 -0.52 -2.16 -7.11
C ASP A 19 0.79 -2.80 -6.66
N THR A 20 0.82 -4.13 -6.61
CA THR A 20 1.96 -4.96 -6.22
C THR A 20 2.54 -5.78 -7.37
N ASN A 21 2.20 -5.43 -8.62
CA ASN A 21 2.63 -6.19 -9.80
C ASN A 21 2.15 -7.65 -9.81
N PHE A 22 0.90 -7.88 -9.40
CA PHE A 22 0.31 -9.21 -9.33
C PHE A 22 0.48 -10.02 -10.62
N ASP A 23 0.39 -9.39 -11.78
CA ASP A 23 0.30 -10.04 -13.08
C ASP A 23 1.67 -10.50 -13.65
N HIS A 24 2.77 -9.97 -13.08
CA HIS A 24 4.13 -10.23 -13.54
C HIS A 24 5.12 -10.39 -12.38
N ASP A 25 4.66 -10.88 -11.23
CA ASP A 25 5.57 -11.14 -10.12
C ASP A 25 6.36 -12.42 -10.39
N ILE A 26 7.58 -12.26 -10.89
CA ILE A 26 8.53 -13.36 -11.18
C ILE A 26 8.72 -14.29 -9.96
N ARG A 27 8.47 -13.82 -8.74
CA ARG A 27 8.58 -14.64 -7.54
C ARG A 27 7.45 -15.67 -7.43
N ILE A 28 6.29 -15.38 -8.01
CA ILE A 28 5.17 -16.34 -8.12
C ILE A 28 5.59 -17.44 -9.09
N GLU A 29 6.09 -17.07 -10.27
CA GLU A 29 6.56 -18.01 -11.29
C GLU A 29 7.73 -18.88 -10.79
N MET A 30 8.73 -18.29 -10.11
CA MET A 30 9.88 -19.01 -9.56
C MET A 30 9.51 -20.06 -8.51
N ARG A 31 8.34 -19.97 -7.89
CA ARG A 31 7.82 -20.93 -6.91
C ARG A 31 6.91 -22.02 -7.54
N GLY A 32 6.69 -21.93 -8.84
CA GLY A 32 5.82 -22.84 -9.55
C GLY A 32 4.32 -22.52 -9.43
N ASP A 33 3.98 -21.38 -8.87
CA ASP A 33 2.61 -20.90 -8.85
C ASP A 33 2.26 -20.38 -10.26
N ILE A 34 1.21 -20.93 -10.85
CA ILE A 34 0.72 -20.49 -12.16
C ILE A 34 -0.57 -19.70 -11.94
N ILE A 35 -0.54 -18.42 -12.30
CA ILE A 35 -1.75 -17.62 -12.35
C ILE A 35 -2.38 -17.78 -13.73
N ASP A 36 -3.39 -18.62 -13.81
CA ASP A 36 -4.15 -18.80 -15.05
C ASP A 36 -5.10 -17.61 -15.32
N GLU A 37 -5.66 -17.56 -16.53
CA GLU A 37 -6.58 -16.46 -16.94
C GLU A 37 -7.85 -16.42 -16.08
N LYS A 38 -8.33 -17.55 -15.59
CA LYS A 38 -9.52 -17.63 -14.74
C LYS A 38 -9.24 -17.03 -13.36
N MET A 39 -8.09 -17.35 -12.78
CA MET A 39 -7.63 -16.76 -11.50
C MET A 39 -7.44 -15.25 -11.64
N ARG A 40 -6.79 -14.82 -12.72
CA ARG A 40 -6.59 -13.40 -13.05
C ARG A 40 -7.92 -12.66 -13.18
N LEU A 41 -8.85 -13.19 -13.93
CA LEU A 41 -10.18 -12.61 -14.11
C LEU A 41 -10.95 -12.52 -12.78
N SER A 42 -10.91 -13.57 -11.97
CA SER A 42 -11.56 -13.57 -10.65
C SER A 42 -10.97 -12.49 -9.76
N TYR A 43 -9.65 -12.42 -9.65
CA TYR A 43 -8.97 -11.42 -8.84
C TYR A 43 -9.33 -9.98 -9.24
N PHE A 44 -9.23 -9.65 -10.52
CA PHE A 44 -9.55 -8.30 -10.98
C PHE A 44 -11.03 -7.94 -10.81
N ASN A 45 -11.94 -8.91 -10.98
CA ASN A 45 -13.36 -8.69 -10.70
C ASN A 45 -13.61 -8.41 -9.22
N ASP A 46 -13.03 -9.20 -8.33
CA ASP A 46 -13.21 -9.02 -6.89
C ASP A 46 -12.58 -7.71 -6.40
N LEU A 47 -11.39 -7.36 -6.88
CA LEU A 47 -10.75 -6.08 -6.62
C LEU A 47 -11.60 -4.90 -7.12
N ARG A 48 -12.12 -5.00 -8.36
CA ARG A 48 -12.99 -3.98 -8.94
C ARG A 48 -14.25 -3.76 -8.11
N GLN A 49 -14.91 -4.84 -7.69
CA GLN A 49 -16.12 -4.75 -6.86
C GLN A 49 -15.83 -4.12 -5.51
N PHE A 50 -14.72 -4.51 -4.87
CA PHE A 50 -14.28 -3.91 -3.61
C PHE A 50 -14.01 -2.41 -3.75
N LEU A 51 -13.26 -1.99 -4.76
CA LEU A 51 -12.95 -0.57 -4.99
C LEU A 51 -14.19 0.26 -5.32
N LEU A 52 -15.14 -0.27 -6.11
CA LEU A 52 -16.45 0.36 -6.35
C LEU A 52 -17.23 0.51 -5.04
N LYS A 53 -17.26 -0.53 -4.21
CA LYS A 53 -17.93 -0.49 -2.91
C LYS A 53 -17.35 0.61 -2.02
N LEU A 54 -16.02 0.72 -1.93
CA LEU A 54 -15.37 1.80 -1.19
C LEU A 54 -15.68 3.18 -1.77
N SER A 55 -15.63 3.31 -3.10
CA SER A 55 -15.96 4.55 -3.80
C SER A 55 -17.36 5.03 -3.45
N ASN A 56 -18.34 4.13 -3.47
CA ASN A 56 -19.75 4.43 -3.15
C ASN A 56 -19.92 4.77 -1.65
N ILE A 57 -19.32 3.99 -0.75
CA ILE A 57 -19.42 4.21 0.70
C ILE A 57 -18.91 5.59 1.09
N PHE A 58 -17.76 6.00 0.55
CA PHE A 58 -17.11 7.26 0.92
C PHE A 58 -17.39 8.42 -0.04
N ASN A 59 -18.09 8.17 -1.13
CA ASN A 59 -18.32 9.13 -2.22
C ASN A 59 -17.01 9.78 -2.69
N LYS A 60 -16.02 8.94 -3.00
CA LYS A 60 -14.68 9.38 -3.43
C LYS A 60 -14.23 8.64 -4.67
N LYS A 61 -13.51 9.33 -5.54
CA LYS A 61 -12.90 8.72 -6.74
C LYS A 61 -11.81 7.73 -6.35
N VAL A 62 -11.59 6.75 -7.20
CA VAL A 62 -10.50 5.77 -7.06
C VAL A 62 -9.43 6.04 -8.09
N THR A 63 -8.18 6.08 -7.64
CA THR A 63 -6.98 6.13 -8.49
C THR A 63 -6.15 4.88 -8.24
N ILE A 64 -5.75 4.20 -9.30
CA ILE A 64 -4.88 3.02 -9.26
C ILE A 64 -3.47 3.44 -9.60
N CYS A 65 -2.55 3.27 -8.66
CA CYS A 65 -1.12 3.52 -8.84
C CYS A 65 -0.42 2.20 -9.18
N LEU A 66 -0.08 2.02 -10.45
CA LEU A 66 0.56 0.81 -10.94
C LEU A 66 2.01 0.70 -10.47
N HIS A 67 2.41 -0.54 -10.21
CA HIS A 67 3.83 -0.86 -10.07
C HIS A 67 4.56 -0.52 -11.38
N PRO A 68 5.83 -0.05 -11.35
CA PRO A 68 6.56 0.34 -12.56
C PRO A 68 6.63 -0.73 -13.65
N THR A 69 6.64 -2.00 -13.28
CA THR A 69 6.72 -3.13 -14.22
C THR A 69 5.36 -3.68 -14.65
N SER A 70 4.24 -3.26 -14.04
CA SER A 70 2.90 -3.75 -14.38
C SER A 70 2.49 -3.34 -15.80
N ASP A 71 1.80 -4.24 -16.50
CA ASP A 71 1.29 -3.94 -17.85
C ASP A 71 0.03 -3.05 -17.79
N LEU A 72 0.16 -1.84 -18.35
CA LEU A 72 -0.92 -0.88 -18.38
C LEU A 72 -2.15 -1.37 -19.14
N ASN A 73 -1.97 -2.16 -20.21
CA ASN A 73 -3.08 -2.63 -21.03
C ASN A 73 -3.93 -3.65 -20.28
N THR A 74 -3.29 -4.54 -19.55
CA THR A 74 -3.97 -5.50 -18.66
C THR A 74 -4.82 -4.76 -17.63
N TYR A 75 -4.25 -3.79 -16.93
CA TYR A 75 -5.01 -3.03 -15.93
C TYR A 75 -6.13 -2.19 -16.54
N LYS A 76 -5.93 -1.59 -17.70
CA LYS A 76 -7.00 -0.89 -18.44
C LYS A 76 -8.13 -1.84 -18.84
N LYS A 77 -7.82 -3.05 -19.27
CA LYS A 77 -8.82 -4.06 -19.64
C LYS A 77 -9.77 -4.38 -18.48
N TYR A 78 -9.23 -4.56 -17.27
CA TYR A 78 -10.00 -5.01 -16.11
C TYR A 78 -10.49 -3.89 -15.20
N LEU A 79 -9.72 -2.83 -15.04
CA LEU A 79 -9.92 -1.75 -14.08
C LEU A 79 -10.03 -0.36 -14.72
N GLY A 80 -10.19 -0.28 -16.05
CA GLY A 80 -10.22 0.98 -16.81
C GLY A 80 -11.39 1.92 -16.52
N ILE A 81 -12.30 1.54 -15.62
CA ILE A 81 -13.34 2.44 -15.08
C ILE A 81 -12.76 3.42 -14.04
N PHE A 82 -11.57 3.16 -13.54
CA PHE A 82 -10.85 4.01 -12.58
C PHE A 82 -9.76 4.80 -13.28
N GLU A 83 -9.32 5.87 -12.65
CA GLU A 83 -8.10 6.55 -13.03
C GLU A 83 -6.89 5.63 -12.78
N ILE A 84 -6.00 5.51 -13.77
CA ILE A 84 -4.80 4.66 -13.68
C ILE A 84 -3.56 5.51 -13.96
N CYS A 85 -2.57 5.46 -13.05
CA CYS A 85 -1.30 6.18 -13.22
C CYS A 85 -0.10 5.30 -12.92
N LYS A 86 1.08 5.71 -13.43
CA LYS A 86 2.39 5.13 -13.09
C LYS A 86 3.34 6.22 -12.60
N PHE A 87 4.32 5.87 -11.78
CA PHE A 87 5.39 6.73 -11.28
C PHE A 87 4.92 7.95 -10.46
N GLN A 88 3.68 7.95 -9.97
CA GLN A 88 3.08 9.03 -9.19
C GLN A 88 2.54 8.55 -7.84
N THR A 89 3.00 7.40 -7.35
CA THR A 89 2.44 6.75 -6.16
C THR A 89 2.54 7.63 -4.91
N SER A 90 3.71 8.18 -4.61
CA SER A 90 3.91 9.04 -3.43
C SER A 90 3.05 10.30 -3.47
N GLU A 91 2.89 10.94 -4.65
CA GLU A 91 2.02 12.10 -4.81
C GLU A 91 0.55 11.73 -4.57
N ASN A 92 0.10 10.61 -5.14
CA ASN A 92 -1.26 10.13 -4.93
C ASN A 92 -1.52 9.74 -3.46
N ILE A 93 -0.55 9.12 -2.77
CA ILE A 93 -0.66 8.83 -1.34
C ILE A 93 -0.83 10.10 -0.51
N ARG A 94 -0.11 11.17 -0.82
CA ARG A 94 -0.28 12.48 -0.14
C ARG A 94 -1.70 13.00 -0.24
N GLN A 95 -2.36 12.82 -1.37
CA GLN A 95 -3.74 13.24 -1.64
C GLN A 95 -4.78 12.19 -1.21
N ALA A 96 -4.37 11.03 -0.72
CA ALA A 96 -5.29 9.97 -0.38
C ALA A 96 -6.09 10.26 0.89
N PHE A 97 -7.39 9.96 0.85
CA PHE A 97 -8.25 9.76 2.00
C PHE A 97 -8.07 8.35 2.60
N ILE A 98 -8.03 7.34 1.72
CA ILE A 98 -7.75 5.94 2.07
C ILE A 98 -6.69 5.42 1.09
N VAL A 99 -5.70 4.70 1.62
CA VAL A 99 -4.73 3.92 0.85
C VAL A 99 -5.10 2.45 0.97
N VAL A 100 -5.23 1.79 -0.17
CA VAL A 100 -5.53 0.35 -0.28
C VAL A 100 -4.34 -0.33 -0.91
N PHE A 101 -3.88 -1.43 -0.36
CA PHE A 101 -2.73 -2.16 -0.89
C PHE A 101 -2.77 -3.64 -0.48
N HIS A 102 -1.97 -4.48 -1.13
CA HIS A 102 -1.70 -5.85 -0.66
C HIS A 102 -0.44 -5.90 0.18
N GLN A 103 0.70 -5.63 -0.46
CA GLN A 103 2.02 -5.54 0.16
C GLN A 103 2.90 -4.58 -0.65
N SER A 104 3.52 -3.63 0.00
CA SER A 104 4.45 -2.69 -0.65
C SER A 104 5.22 -1.92 0.41
N THR A 105 6.50 -1.67 0.19
CA THR A 105 7.30 -0.85 1.10
C THR A 105 6.86 0.61 1.13
N ILE A 106 6.20 1.10 0.08
CA ILE A 106 5.62 2.45 0.02
C ILE A 106 4.56 2.72 1.10
N ILE A 107 4.09 1.66 1.78
CA ILE A 107 3.13 1.80 2.87
C ILE A 107 3.69 2.63 4.03
N THR A 108 5.02 2.66 4.20
CA THR A 108 5.67 3.51 5.19
C THR A 108 5.38 4.98 4.97
N ASP A 109 5.27 5.43 3.71
CA ASP A 109 4.88 6.81 3.38
C ASP A 109 3.45 7.09 3.85
N ALA A 110 2.53 6.14 3.64
CA ALA A 110 1.15 6.28 4.08
C ALA A 110 1.03 6.31 5.62
N ILE A 111 1.83 5.50 6.34
CA ILE A 111 1.91 5.51 7.80
C ILE A 111 2.48 6.84 8.29
N PHE A 112 3.59 7.29 7.71
CA PHE A 112 4.22 8.56 8.06
C PHE A 112 3.27 9.76 7.87
N LEU A 113 2.48 9.72 6.79
CA LEU A 113 1.46 10.73 6.49
C LEU A 113 0.14 10.51 7.24
N LYS A 114 0.08 9.52 8.13
CA LYS A 114 -1.10 9.15 8.93
C LYS A 114 -2.36 8.95 8.09
N LYS A 115 -2.21 8.25 6.95
CA LYS A 115 -3.35 7.93 6.09
C LYS A 115 -4.17 6.77 6.65
N LYS A 116 -5.48 6.74 6.39
CA LYS A 116 -6.32 5.56 6.60
C LYS A 116 -5.87 4.45 5.66
N ILE A 117 -5.57 3.26 6.16
CA ILE A 117 -4.96 2.19 5.36
C ILE A 117 -5.80 0.93 5.45
N ILE A 118 -6.09 0.33 4.28
CA ILE A 118 -6.73 -0.99 4.16
C ILE A 118 -5.74 -1.94 3.48
N SER A 119 -5.38 -3.02 4.18
CA SER A 119 -4.59 -4.11 3.63
C SER A 119 -5.52 -5.19 3.06
N LEU A 120 -5.36 -5.52 1.78
CA LEU A 120 -6.17 -6.54 1.11
C LEU A 120 -5.49 -7.89 1.12
N LYS A 121 -6.27 -8.95 1.37
CA LYS A 121 -5.89 -10.35 1.16
C LYS A 121 -6.63 -10.92 -0.02
N SER A 122 -5.98 -11.84 -0.73
CA SER A 122 -6.61 -12.73 -1.70
C SER A 122 -5.81 -14.02 -1.82
N ASN A 123 -6.48 -15.15 -1.84
CA ASN A 123 -5.85 -16.46 -2.04
C ASN A 123 -5.15 -16.56 -3.38
N THR A 124 -5.59 -15.79 -4.38
CA THR A 124 -4.98 -15.75 -5.71
C THR A 124 -3.55 -15.18 -5.70
N LEU A 125 -3.15 -14.46 -4.64
CA LEU A 125 -1.81 -13.89 -4.53
C LEU A 125 -0.72 -14.90 -4.15
N GLY A 126 -1.10 -16.14 -3.79
CA GLY A 126 -0.19 -17.19 -3.35
C GLY A 126 0.32 -17.00 -1.92
N GLU A 127 0.91 -18.08 -1.38
CA GLU A 127 1.34 -18.13 0.03
C GLU A 127 2.39 -17.06 0.37
N TYR A 128 3.39 -16.89 -0.49
CA TYR A 128 4.44 -15.89 -0.27
C TYR A 128 3.92 -14.46 -0.10
N ASN A 129 2.97 -14.05 -0.93
CA ASN A 129 2.39 -12.71 -0.82
C ASN A 129 1.49 -12.62 0.42
N THR A 130 0.78 -13.71 0.76
CA THR A 130 -0.03 -13.79 1.97
C THR A 130 0.81 -13.59 3.22
N ASP A 131 1.95 -14.26 3.35
CA ASP A 131 2.88 -14.09 4.49
C ASP A 131 3.38 -12.66 4.62
N ARG A 132 3.70 -12.00 3.50
CA ARG A 132 4.13 -10.60 3.52
C ARG A 132 2.99 -9.65 3.89
N ILE A 133 1.78 -9.91 3.42
CA ILE A 133 0.58 -9.15 3.80
C ILE A 133 0.37 -9.28 5.31
N ASP A 134 0.43 -10.50 5.84
CA ASP A 134 0.27 -10.76 7.27
C ASP A 134 1.35 -10.11 8.11
N PHE A 135 2.60 -10.11 7.64
CA PHE A 135 3.68 -9.38 8.27
C PHE A 135 3.36 -7.88 8.40
N PHE A 136 2.96 -7.21 7.32
CA PHE A 136 2.62 -5.78 7.38
C PHE A 136 1.41 -5.51 8.26
N GLN A 137 0.37 -6.35 8.16
CA GLN A 137 -0.83 -6.22 8.99
C GLN A 137 -0.50 -6.33 10.48
N LYS A 138 0.29 -7.34 10.86
CA LYS A 138 0.70 -7.56 12.24
C LYS A 138 1.63 -6.46 12.73
N LYS A 139 2.63 -6.09 11.91
CA LYS A 139 3.63 -5.09 12.26
C LYS A 139 2.99 -3.74 12.56
N TYR A 140 2.07 -3.29 11.73
CA TYR A 140 1.48 -1.95 11.81
C TYR A 140 0.03 -1.94 12.32
N GLY A 141 -0.51 -3.08 12.73
CA GLY A 141 -1.88 -3.20 13.24
C GLY A 141 -2.95 -2.78 12.23
N LEU A 142 -2.73 -3.05 10.93
CA LEU A 142 -3.58 -2.54 9.86
C LEU A 142 -4.94 -3.23 9.80
N PHE A 143 -5.96 -2.49 9.34
CA PHE A 143 -7.23 -3.09 8.98
C PHE A 143 -7.07 -4.02 7.79
N SER A 144 -7.56 -5.25 7.90
CA SER A 144 -7.50 -6.29 6.88
C SER A 144 -8.87 -6.56 6.28
N TYR A 145 -8.90 -6.68 4.94
CA TYR A 145 -10.08 -7.13 4.20
C TYR A 145 -9.69 -8.25 3.26
N SER A 146 -10.46 -9.35 3.26
CA SER A 146 -10.29 -10.46 2.31
C SER A 146 -11.22 -10.28 1.13
N LEU A 147 -10.66 -10.25 -0.09
CA LEU A 147 -11.42 -10.23 -1.34
C LEU A 147 -12.22 -11.52 -1.52
N ASP A 148 -11.71 -12.64 -0.99
CA ASP A 148 -12.35 -13.97 -1.13
C ASP A 148 -13.58 -14.11 -0.22
N GLU A 149 -13.57 -13.48 0.95
CA GLU A 149 -14.66 -13.56 1.93
C GLU A 149 -15.84 -12.64 1.61
N LYS A 150 -15.63 -11.60 0.83
CA LYS A 150 -16.65 -10.64 0.35
C LYS A 150 -17.55 -10.06 1.46
N LYS A 151 -16.98 -9.83 2.65
CA LYS A 151 -17.68 -9.27 3.80
C LYS A 151 -18.34 -7.93 3.46
N GLU A 152 -19.50 -7.68 4.04
CA GLU A 152 -20.11 -6.37 3.95
C GLU A 152 -19.28 -5.32 4.70
N LEU A 153 -19.19 -4.12 4.12
CA LEU A 153 -18.54 -2.98 4.74
C LEU A 153 -19.61 -2.01 5.25
N ASN A 154 -19.60 -1.77 6.56
CA ASN A 154 -20.37 -0.70 7.15
C ASN A 154 -19.51 0.55 7.24
N LYS A 155 -19.99 1.69 6.73
CA LYS A 155 -19.23 2.94 6.66
C LYS A 155 -18.72 3.39 8.03
N ASP A 156 -19.61 3.51 9.00
CA ASP A 156 -19.31 4.10 10.30
C ASP A 156 -18.35 3.22 11.10
N LEU A 157 -18.55 1.90 11.05
CA LEU A 157 -17.66 0.93 11.69
C LEU A 157 -16.28 0.93 11.04
N LEU A 158 -16.22 0.94 9.71
CA LEU A 158 -14.96 0.98 8.98
C LEU A 158 -14.19 2.27 9.27
N GLU A 159 -14.86 3.40 9.22
CA GLU A 159 -14.24 4.70 9.48
C GLU A 159 -13.71 4.79 10.91
N ALA A 160 -14.49 4.39 11.90
CA ALA A 160 -14.06 4.34 13.30
C ALA A 160 -12.84 3.42 13.52
N GLN A 161 -12.81 2.25 12.86
CA GLN A 161 -11.67 1.33 12.94
C GLN A 161 -10.42 1.93 12.30
N LEU A 162 -10.54 2.51 11.11
CA LEU A 162 -9.42 3.14 10.40
C LEU A 162 -8.86 4.33 11.18
N GLU A 163 -9.71 5.15 11.78
CA GLU A 163 -9.28 6.26 12.64
C GLU A 163 -8.54 5.79 13.89
N LYS A 164 -9.06 4.76 14.57
CA LYS A 164 -8.39 4.16 15.72
C LYS A 164 -6.98 3.67 15.37
N ILE A 165 -6.85 2.97 14.24
CA ILE A 165 -5.57 2.45 13.75
C ILE A 165 -4.63 3.61 13.40
N THR A 166 -5.10 4.62 12.70
CA THR A 166 -4.30 5.78 12.30
C THR A 166 -3.69 6.50 13.51
N ARG A 167 -4.41 6.60 14.63
CA ARG A 167 -3.89 7.18 15.88
C ARG A 167 -2.73 6.37 16.49
N SER A 168 -2.65 5.08 16.20
CA SER A 168 -1.56 4.22 16.71
C SER A 168 -0.25 4.38 15.93
N TYR A 169 -0.25 5.05 14.77
CA TYR A 169 0.93 5.17 13.91
C TYR A 169 2.07 5.97 14.53
N ASP A 170 1.80 6.87 15.48
CA ASP A 170 2.85 7.65 16.16
C ASP A 170 3.92 6.78 16.82
N ARG A 171 3.52 5.62 17.34
CA ARG A 171 4.47 4.65 17.89
C ARG A 171 5.39 4.10 16.82
N TYR A 172 4.83 3.62 15.70
CA TYR A 172 5.61 3.06 14.59
C TYR A 172 6.50 4.09 13.90
N ILE A 173 6.01 5.33 13.78
CA ILE A 173 6.80 6.42 13.22
C ILE A 173 8.04 6.64 14.08
N LYS A 174 7.91 6.67 15.41
CA LYS A 174 9.04 6.85 16.33
C LYS A 174 9.99 5.65 16.33
N GLU A 175 9.46 4.43 16.39
CA GLU A 175 10.25 3.21 16.55
C GLU A 175 10.95 2.78 15.25
N ASP A 176 10.25 2.88 14.11
CA ASP A 176 10.69 2.28 12.84
C ASP A 176 11.14 3.29 11.78
N LEU A 177 10.56 4.50 11.78
CA LEU A 177 10.73 5.45 10.69
C LEU A 177 11.55 6.69 11.07
N MET A 178 11.60 7.04 12.36
CA MET A 178 12.44 8.14 12.84
C MET A 178 13.68 7.60 13.53
N SER A 179 14.82 8.18 13.21
CA SER A 179 16.03 7.97 13.97
C SER A 179 15.86 8.60 15.36
N SER A 180 16.24 7.88 16.41
CA SER A 180 16.27 8.40 17.79
C SER A 180 17.24 9.58 17.94
N ASP A 181 18.21 9.65 17.02
CA ASP A 181 19.20 10.70 16.96
C ASP A 181 18.78 11.64 15.83
N SER A 182 18.82 12.93 16.01
CA SER A 182 18.49 13.96 15.01
C SER A 182 19.37 13.93 13.74
N ILE A 183 19.95 12.78 13.43
CA ILE A 183 20.83 12.54 12.29
C ILE A 183 19.96 12.13 11.09
N PRO A 184 20.08 12.77 9.93
CA PRO A 184 19.43 12.35 8.69
C PRO A 184 19.67 10.86 8.41
N GLY A 185 18.68 10.15 7.90
CA GLY A 185 18.76 8.70 7.68
C GLY A 185 19.95 8.27 6.80
N GLU A 186 20.34 9.12 5.85
CA GLU A 186 21.52 8.93 4.99
C GLU A 186 22.80 8.91 5.81
N ASP A 187 22.97 9.83 6.74
CA ASP A 187 24.16 9.88 7.63
C ASP A 187 24.20 8.70 8.58
N LYS A 188 23.06 8.19 9.01
CA LYS A 188 22.99 7.00 9.85
C LYS A 188 23.46 5.75 9.10
N ILE A 189 23.03 5.58 7.85
CA ILE A 189 23.49 4.48 6.98
C ILE A 189 25.00 4.58 6.77
N ILE A 190 25.50 5.76 6.40
CA ILE A 190 26.94 6.01 6.21
C ILE A 190 27.74 5.71 7.48
N ASN A 191 27.27 6.15 8.63
CA ASN A 191 27.95 5.92 9.91
C ASN A 191 27.91 4.45 10.34
N THR A 192 26.82 3.73 10.05
CA THR A 192 26.71 2.28 10.30
C THR A 192 27.68 1.51 9.40
N VAL A 193 27.68 1.82 8.11
CA VAL A 193 28.61 1.20 7.15
C VAL A 193 30.07 1.48 7.54
N LYS A 194 30.41 2.71 7.92
CA LYS A 194 31.76 3.06 8.40
C LYS A 194 32.13 2.26 9.63
N LYS A 195 31.26 2.13 10.63
CA LYS A 195 31.53 1.33 11.84
C LYS A 195 31.77 -0.14 11.50
N GLU A 196 30.93 -0.75 10.67
CA GLU A 196 31.07 -2.18 10.34
C GLU A 196 32.28 -2.47 9.46
N TYR A 197 32.62 -1.61 8.51
CA TYR A 197 33.71 -1.84 7.57
C TYR A 197 35.08 -1.42 8.10
N PHE A 198 35.19 -0.40 8.94
CA PHE A 198 36.49 0.14 9.37
C PHE A 198 36.91 -0.33 10.76
N VAL A 199 36.00 -0.81 11.62
CA VAL A 199 36.34 -1.38 12.93
C VAL A 199 36.79 -2.84 12.84
N ASN A 200 36.39 -3.57 11.79
CA ASN A 200 36.73 -4.99 11.61
C ASN A 200 37.99 -5.20 10.75
N ASN A 201 38.66 -4.14 10.31
CA ASN A 201 39.89 -4.21 9.49
C ASN A 201 41.12 -3.48 10.12
N THR A 202 41.04 -3.19 11.41
CA THR A 202 42.18 -2.77 12.24
C THR A 202 42.43 -3.78 13.34
#